data_520dea685fe9efe5a7012826a5fb569e
#
_entry.id   520dea685fe9efe5a7012826a5fb569e
#
_cell.length_a   1.000
_cell.length_b   1.000
_cell.length_c   1.000
_cell.angle_alpha   90.00
_cell.angle_beta   90.00
_cell.angle_gamma   90.00
#
_symmetry.space_group_name_H-M   'P 1'
#
loop_
_entity.id
_entity.type
_entity.pdbx_description
1 polymer ?
#
loop_
_entity_poly.entity_id
_entity_poly.type
_entity_poly.pdbx_seq_one_letter_code
_entity_poly.pdbx_strand_id
1 'polypeptide(L)'
;MKITGETASAVFESIRQQILSGALTPGQLLPPVRDLALALGINRNTVASAYKRLDAAGLAQTQGRRGTVVSARPTPGAQEGTQAGSGLHDLASGNPDPRCLPELRALLPARPPRLYGTPTIDPVLATLAHQQLAGDCPAGYALELAHGAVDAIERVLACWSVAGDPVAVENPCFLGSLNTLRAAGYEALAVAIDGEGMQVEALEQALAAGARAVLLTPRAHNPTGASISRRRARALRQVLERYPQVLVLVDDHFALLSRRPYHAVIPPTTRRWALLRSLSKSLGPDLRLALIGCDAETAARLRLRMAPGTGWVSHLLQDAAAAALGSARVAARMKRAGDDYVARRELLRQALQDEGIVVEAEMDGLNLWLPLGRDSQPLVMALAQRGWQVRGGEVFSVHTPVHGLRITTATLTATDARRFARDLREALAA
;
A
#
# COMPACT_ATOMS: atom_id res chain seq x y z
N MET A 1 -34.04 -21.60 -8.94
CA MET A 1 -33.34 -21.54 -7.64
C MET A 1 -34.18 -20.71 -6.69
N LYS A 2 -34.45 -21.18 -5.46
CA LYS A 2 -35.43 -20.53 -4.57
C LYS A 2 -34.71 -20.08 -3.28
N ILE A 3 -34.68 -18.77 -3.08
CA ILE A 3 -34.31 -18.23 -1.76
C ILE A 3 -35.42 -18.60 -0.77
N THR A 4 -35.09 -19.04 0.41
CA THR A 4 -36.03 -19.47 1.44
C THR A 4 -35.71 -18.86 2.79
N GLY A 5 -36.67 -18.84 3.71
CA GLY A 5 -36.49 -18.40 5.10
C GLY A 5 -37.56 -17.43 5.55
N GLU A 6 -37.94 -17.53 6.83
CA GLU A 6 -38.97 -16.68 7.46
C GLU A 6 -38.36 -15.59 8.35
N THR A 7 -37.07 -15.73 8.72
CA THR A 7 -36.33 -14.77 9.55
C THR A 7 -35.17 -14.13 8.76
N ALA A 8 -34.69 -12.99 9.22
CA ALA A 8 -33.52 -12.33 8.60
C ALA A 8 -32.27 -13.23 8.59
N SER A 9 -32.08 -14.06 9.61
CA SER A 9 -31.01 -15.05 9.67
C SER A 9 -31.19 -16.18 8.66
N ALA A 10 -32.38 -16.70 8.52
CA ALA A 10 -32.69 -17.79 7.58
C ALA A 10 -32.56 -17.32 6.12
N VAL A 11 -33.04 -16.13 5.80
CA VAL A 11 -32.90 -15.52 4.45
C VAL A 11 -31.43 -15.24 4.15
N PHE A 12 -30.69 -14.67 5.10
CA PHE A 12 -29.25 -14.46 4.96
C PHE A 12 -28.53 -15.78 4.68
N GLU A 13 -28.76 -16.82 5.45
CA GLU A 13 -28.09 -18.10 5.29
C GLU A 13 -28.47 -18.79 3.98
N SER A 14 -29.75 -18.72 3.55
CA SER A 14 -30.19 -19.23 2.25
C SER A 14 -29.44 -18.59 1.08
N ILE A 15 -29.30 -17.26 1.10
CA ILE A 15 -28.56 -16.54 0.05
C ILE A 15 -27.05 -16.86 0.16
N ARG A 16 -26.48 -16.88 1.36
CA ARG A 16 -25.09 -17.22 1.60
C ARG A 16 -24.72 -18.58 1.02
N GLN A 17 -25.53 -19.61 1.29
CA GLN A 17 -25.32 -20.95 0.74
C GLN A 17 -25.36 -20.98 -0.80
N GLN A 18 -26.24 -20.20 -1.40
CA GLN A 18 -26.31 -20.10 -2.88
C GLN A 18 -25.10 -19.37 -3.47
N ILE A 19 -24.56 -18.37 -2.78
CA ILE A 19 -23.30 -17.70 -3.18
C ILE A 19 -22.12 -18.66 -3.03
N LEU A 20 -22.03 -19.37 -1.91
CA LEU A 20 -20.94 -20.31 -1.63
C LEU A 20 -20.93 -21.52 -2.56
N SER A 21 -22.11 -22.02 -2.95
CA SER A 21 -22.25 -23.12 -3.92
C SER A 21 -22.04 -22.67 -5.38
N GLY A 22 -21.89 -21.36 -5.62
CA GLY A 22 -21.77 -20.82 -6.98
C GLY A 22 -23.09 -20.73 -7.74
N ALA A 23 -24.18 -20.99 -7.08
CA ALA A 23 -25.51 -20.95 -7.63
C ALA A 23 -26.02 -19.50 -7.82
N LEU A 24 -25.55 -18.57 -6.99
CA LEU A 24 -25.56 -17.12 -7.24
C LEU A 24 -24.14 -16.69 -7.60
N THR A 25 -23.97 -16.15 -8.79
CA THR A 25 -22.65 -15.76 -9.31
C THR A 25 -22.31 -14.30 -9.00
N PRO A 26 -21.03 -13.95 -8.86
CA PRO A 26 -20.59 -12.58 -8.74
C PRO A 26 -21.15 -11.67 -9.85
N GLY A 27 -21.60 -10.48 -9.46
CA GLY A 27 -22.25 -9.53 -10.38
C GLY A 27 -23.74 -9.78 -10.61
N GLN A 28 -24.29 -10.90 -10.15
CA GLN A 28 -25.71 -11.20 -10.25
C GLN A 28 -26.53 -10.33 -9.30
N LEU A 29 -27.60 -9.74 -9.83
CA LEU A 29 -28.58 -8.98 -9.05
C LEU A 29 -29.39 -9.91 -8.13
N LEU A 30 -29.47 -9.59 -6.86
CA LEU A 30 -30.44 -10.17 -5.95
C LEU A 30 -31.83 -9.56 -6.20
N PRO A 31 -32.91 -10.32 -5.95
CA PRO A 31 -34.26 -9.79 -6.08
C PRO A 31 -34.45 -8.49 -5.28
N PRO A 32 -35.21 -7.51 -5.75
CA PRO A 32 -35.56 -6.34 -4.95
C PRO A 32 -36.18 -6.76 -3.60
N VAL A 33 -35.83 -6.02 -2.53
CA VAL A 33 -36.30 -6.32 -1.17
C VAL A 33 -37.83 -6.52 -1.12
N ARG A 34 -38.58 -5.70 -1.88
CA ARG A 34 -40.02 -5.77 -1.92
C ARG A 34 -40.50 -7.09 -2.56
N ASP A 35 -39.89 -7.47 -3.64
CA ASP A 35 -40.32 -8.65 -4.42
C ASP A 35 -39.96 -9.94 -3.70
N LEU A 36 -38.78 -10.00 -3.07
CA LEU A 36 -38.38 -11.14 -2.26
C LEU A 36 -39.25 -11.27 -0.99
N ALA A 37 -39.61 -10.17 -0.35
CA ALA A 37 -40.50 -10.17 0.80
C ALA A 37 -41.89 -10.71 0.43
N LEU A 38 -42.44 -10.30 -0.72
CA LEU A 38 -43.70 -10.81 -1.24
C LEU A 38 -43.60 -12.29 -1.58
N ALA A 39 -42.56 -12.72 -2.24
CA ALA A 39 -42.36 -14.12 -2.65
C ALA A 39 -42.18 -15.07 -1.42
N LEU A 40 -41.63 -14.56 -0.31
CA LEU A 40 -41.44 -15.32 0.93
C LEU A 40 -42.61 -15.18 1.91
N GLY A 41 -43.57 -14.27 1.67
CA GLY A 41 -44.65 -13.98 2.63
C GLY A 41 -44.20 -13.34 3.95
N ILE A 42 -43.08 -12.57 3.95
CA ILE A 42 -42.48 -11.98 5.13
C ILE A 42 -42.38 -10.44 5.07
N ASN A 43 -42.06 -9.81 6.19
CA ASN A 43 -41.92 -8.36 6.26
C ASN A 43 -40.70 -7.88 5.44
N ARG A 44 -40.85 -6.73 4.74
CA ARG A 44 -39.74 -6.08 4.00
C ARG A 44 -38.51 -5.78 4.86
N ASN A 45 -38.73 -5.40 6.14
CA ASN A 45 -37.66 -5.12 7.07
C ASN A 45 -36.83 -6.37 7.38
N THR A 46 -37.44 -7.56 7.34
CA THR A 46 -36.76 -8.85 7.51
C THR A 46 -35.78 -9.11 6.38
N VAL A 47 -36.24 -8.91 5.12
CA VAL A 47 -35.36 -9.03 3.94
C VAL A 47 -34.29 -7.94 3.91
N ALA A 48 -34.66 -6.68 4.21
CA ALA A 48 -33.69 -5.57 4.28
C ALA A 48 -32.60 -5.84 5.33
N SER A 49 -32.96 -6.41 6.49
CA SER A 49 -32.00 -6.83 7.51
C SER A 49 -31.07 -7.95 7.02
N ALA A 50 -31.61 -8.94 6.30
CA ALA A 50 -30.80 -9.99 5.69
C ALA A 50 -29.80 -9.40 4.65
N TYR A 51 -30.24 -8.47 3.82
CA TYR A 51 -29.38 -7.82 2.81
C TYR A 51 -28.31 -6.95 3.45
N LYS A 52 -28.63 -6.21 4.51
CA LYS A 52 -27.61 -5.49 5.31
C LYS A 52 -26.55 -6.43 5.90
N ARG A 53 -26.95 -7.62 6.33
CA ARG A 53 -26.02 -8.64 6.84
C ARG A 53 -25.15 -9.23 5.73
N LEU A 54 -25.70 -9.41 4.51
CA LEU A 54 -24.91 -9.84 3.34
C LEU A 54 -23.88 -8.77 2.95
N ASP A 55 -24.27 -7.51 3.00
CA ASP A 55 -23.40 -6.38 2.74
C ASP A 55 -22.28 -6.28 3.78
N ALA A 56 -22.61 -6.34 5.06
CA ALA A 56 -21.66 -6.38 6.17
C ALA A 56 -20.72 -7.60 6.13
N ALA A 57 -21.18 -8.72 5.58
CA ALA A 57 -20.37 -9.92 5.35
C ALA A 57 -19.55 -9.87 4.04
N GLY A 58 -19.66 -8.79 3.25
CA GLY A 58 -18.98 -8.66 1.95
C GLY A 58 -19.49 -9.61 0.87
N LEU A 59 -20.64 -10.26 1.09
CA LEU A 59 -21.23 -11.24 0.16
C LEU A 59 -22.10 -10.60 -0.92
N ALA A 60 -22.62 -9.42 -0.64
CA ALA A 60 -23.39 -8.61 -1.60
C ALA A 60 -23.12 -7.13 -1.34
N GLN A 61 -23.38 -6.28 -2.31
CA GLN A 61 -23.21 -4.83 -2.23
C GLN A 61 -24.48 -4.13 -2.73
N THR A 62 -24.99 -3.20 -1.92
CA THR A 62 -26.12 -2.37 -2.32
C THR A 62 -25.66 -1.17 -3.13
N GLN A 63 -26.09 -1.09 -4.40
CA GLN A 63 -25.70 -0.05 -5.36
C GLN A 63 -26.84 0.98 -5.61
N GLY A 64 -27.47 1.43 -4.55
CA GLY A 64 -28.54 2.43 -4.63
C GLY A 64 -29.68 2.00 -5.59
N ARG A 65 -29.95 2.79 -6.63
CA ARG A 65 -31.01 2.51 -7.63
C ARG A 65 -30.76 1.27 -8.48
N ARG A 66 -29.51 0.75 -8.52
CA ARG A 66 -29.18 -0.48 -9.26
C ARG A 66 -29.50 -1.76 -8.49
N GLY A 67 -29.92 -1.66 -7.24
CA GLY A 67 -30.27 -2.83 -6.41
C GLY A 67 -29.09 -3.39 -5.64
N THR A 68 -29.25 -4.63 -5.14
CA THR A 68 -28.20 -5.36 -4.42
C THR A 68 -27.60 -6.43 -5.33
N VAL A 69 -26.28 -6.40 -5.46
CA VAL A 69 -25.52 -7.28 -6.36
C VAL A 69 -24.65 -8.22 -5.53
N VAL A 70 -24.55 -9.49 -5.92
CA VAL A 70 -23.60 -10.45 -5.32
C VAL A 70 -22.19 -9.93 -5.53
N SER A 71 -21.44 -9.77 -4.45
CA SER A 71 -20.05 -9.30 -4.51
C SER A 71 -19.19 -10.26 -5.31
N ALA A 72 -18.28 -9.72 -6.11
CA ALA A 72 -17.22 -10.51 -6.69
C ALA A 72 -16.37 -11.08 -5.53
N ARG A 73 -15.98 -12.35 -5.62
CA ARG A 73 -14.94 -12.84 -4.71
C ARG A 73 -13.74 -11.90 -4.86
N PRO A 74 -13.12 -11.43 -3.76
CA PRO A 74 -11.90 -10.65 -3.88
C PRO A 74 -10.90 -11.47 -4.66
N THR A 75 -10.69 -11.13 -5.93
CA THR A 75 -9.55 -11.68 -6.67
C THR A 75 -8.31 -11.01 -6.15
N PRO A 76 -7.24 -11.75 -5.86
CA PRO A 76 -5.98 -11.13 -5.53
C PRO A 76 -5.65 -10.12 -6.64
N GLY A 77 -5.53 -8.84 -6.28
CA GLY A 77 -5.07 -7.81 -7.20
C GLY A 77 -3.62 -8.07 -7.61
N ALA A 78 -3.12 -7.29 -8.56
CA ALA A 78 -1.71 -7.33 -8.94
C ALA A 78 -0.83 -7.17 -7.69
N GLN A 79 0.25 -7.94 -7.62
CA GLN A 79 1.21 -7.92 -6.50
C GLN A 79 2.57 -7.40 -6.99
N GLU A 80 3.39 -6.91 -6.06
CA GLU A 80 4.80 -6.65 -6.35
C GLU A 80 5.55 -7.96 -6.61
N GLY A 81 6.67 -7.84 -7.32
CA GLY A 81 7.40 -8.98 -7.81
C GLY A 81 6.97 -9.42 -9.20
N THR A 82 7.72 -10.35 -9.76
CA THR A 82 7.50 -10.97 -11.07
C THR A 82 7.68 -12.47 -10.92
N GLN A 83 7.03 -13.26 -11.78
CA GLN A 83 7.28 -14.69 -11.81
C GLN A 83 8.68 -14.97 -12.34
N ALA A 84 9.41 -15.81 -11.64
CA ALA A 84 10.72 -16.30 -12.09
C ALA A 84 10.57 -17.12 -13.39
N GLY A 85 11.56 -16.99 -14.31
CA GLY A 85 11.62 -17.85 -15.50
C GLY A 85 10.90 -17.29 -16.73
N SER A 86 10.46 -16.04 -16.75
CA SER A 86 9.89 -15.42 -17.96
C SER A 86 10.88 -15.27 -19.12
N GLY A 87 12.19 -15.34 -18.86
CA GLY A 87 13.24 -15.06 -19.85
C GLY A 87 13.37 -13.59 -20.22
N LEU A 88 12.52 -12.71 -19.67
CA LEU A 88 12.54 -11.28 -19.92
C LEU A 88 13.44 -10.54 -18.92
N HIS A 89 14.02 -9.44 -19.33
CA HIS A 89 14.74 -8.54 -18.42
C HIS A 89 13.75 -7.83 -17.50
N ASP A 90 13.83 -8.13 -16.21
CA ASP A 90 12.86 -7.66 -15.21
C ASP A 90 13.06 -6.18 -14.84
N LEU A 91 12.17 -5.33 -15.32
CA LEU A 91 12.00 -3.93 -14.92
C LEU A 91 10.60 -3.69 -14.30
N ALA A 92 9.89 -4.75 -13.86
CA ALA A 92 8.52 -4.69 -13.35
C ALA A 92 8.38 -5.01 -11.87
N SER A 93 9.37 -5.69 -11.25
CA SER A 93 9.21 -6.30 -9.93
C SER A 93 9.08 -5.33 -8.76
N GLY A 94 9.63 -4.12 -8.86
CA GLY A 94 9.72 -3.19 -7.72
C GLY A 94 10.64 -3.68 -6.60
N ASN A 95 11.50 -4.67 -6.87
CA ASN A 95 12.46 -5.20 -5.91
C ASN A 95 13.73 -4.34 -5.79
N PRO A 96 14.37 -4.30 -4.61
CA PRO A 96 15.71 -3.75 -4.47
C PRO A 96 16.73 -4.65 -5.18
N ASP A 97 17.91 -4.11 -5.46
CA ASP A 97 19.06 -4.90 -5.94
C ASP A 97 19.54 -5.86 -4.85
N PRO A 98 19.52 -7.19 -5.05
CA PRO A 98 19.98 -8.15 -4.03
C PRO A 98 21.43 -7.91 -3.60
N ARG A 99 22.29 -7.37 -4.48
CA ARG A 99 23.70 -7.06 -4.18
C ARG A 99 23.84 -5.91 -3.18
N CYS A 100 22.82 -5.07 -3.05
CA CYS A 100 22.77 -3.96 -2.09
C CYS A 100 22.26 -4.40 -0.70
N LEU A 101 21.62 -5.57 -0.59
CA LEU A 101 21.07 -6.05 0.66
C LEU A 101 22.15 -6.63 1.59
N PRO A 102 22.05 -6.43 2.92
CA PRO A 102 22.94 -7.07 3.88
C PRO A 102 22.62 -8.56 4.02
N GLU A 103 23.62 -9.36 4.32
CA GLU A 103 23.44 -10.77 4.68
C GLU A 103 23.02 -10.86 6.16
N LEU A 104 21.71 -10.83 6.42
CA LEU A 104 21.14 -10.76 7.77
C LEU A 104 21.55 -11.96 8.63
N ARG A 105 21.67 -13.16 8.05
CA ARG A 105 22.06 -14.36 8.80
C ARG A 105 23.43 -14.21 9.46
N ALA A 106 24.37 -13.56 8.79
CA ALA A 106 25.71 -13.31 9.33
C ALA A 106 25.73 -12.25 10.45
N LEU A 107 24.64 -11.52 10.63
CA LEU A 107 24.51 -10.49 11.66
C LEU A 107 23.75 -10.98 12.91
N LEU A 108 23.13 -12.16 12.87
CA LEU A 108 22.35 -12.66 14.00
C LEU A 108 23.24 -12.89 15.24
N PRO A 109 22.96 -12.25 16.39
CA PRO A 109 23.68 -12.51 17.60
C PRO A 109 23.33 -13.88 18.19
N ALA A 110 24.27 -14.54 18.83
CA ALA A 110 24.00 -15.69 19.69
C ALA A 110 23.28 -15.20 20.96
N ARG A 111 22.02 -15.58 21.13
CA ARG A 111 21.22 -15.23 22.30
C ARG A 111 20.51 -16.44 22.88
N PRO A 112 20.27 -16.47 24.20
CA PRO A 112 19.44 -17.53 24.80
C PRO A 112 18.01 -17.48 24.27
N PRO A 113 17.27 -18.61 24.33
CA PRO A 113 15.85 -18.65 23.96
C PRO A 113 15.04 -17.63 24.76
N ARG A 114 14.13 -16.93 24.09
CA ARG A 114 13.17 -16.03 24.73
C ARG A 114 11.86 -16.79 25.00
N LEU A 115 11.32 -16.57 26.19
CA LEU A 115 10.10 -17.25 26.65
C LEU A 115 8.91 -16.29 26.70
N TYR A 116 7.71 -16.82 26.88
CA TYR A 116 6.52 -16.02 27.15
C TYR A 116 6.75 -15.13 28.38
N GLY A 117 6.23 -13.89 28.34
CA GLY A 117 6.47 -12.88 29.37
C GLY A 117 7.68 -11.98 29.09
N THR A 118 8.52 -12.29 28.12
CA THR A 118 9.54 -11.36 27.59
C THR A 118 8.85 -10.15 26.94
N PRO A 119 9.41 -8.92 27.05
CA PRO A 119 8.89 -7.76 26.31
C PRO A 119 8.72 -8.05 24.81
N THR A 120 7.60 -7.64 24.25
CA THR A 120 7.26 -7.90 22.84
C THR A 120 8.15 -7.19 21.85
N ILE A 121 8.80 -6.11 22.28
CA ILE A 121 9.82 -5.37 21.51
C ILE A 121 11.17 -5.52 22.22
N ASP A 122 12.18 -5.95 21.47
CA ASP A 122 13.57 -6.03 22.00
C ASP A 122 14.08 -4.62 22.36
N PRO A 123 14.65 -4.43 23.55
CA PRO A 123 15.09 -3.09 24.02
C PRO A 123 16.16 -2.44 23.12
N VAL A 124 17.04 -3.25 22.51
CA VAL A 124 18.05 -2.72 21.58
C VAL A 124 17.39 -2.23 20.31
N LEU A 125 16.47 -3.03 19.75
CA LEU A 125 15.70 -2.60 18.59
C LEU A 125 14.86 -1.37 18.91
N ALA A 126 14.22 -1.30 20.09
CA ALA A 126 13.43 -0.14 20.51
C ALA A 126 14.28 1.14 20.51
N THR A 127 15.49 1.10 21.06
CA THR A 127 16.43 2.24 21.08
C THR A 127 16.76 2.69 19.65
N LEU A 128 17.10 1.76 18.76
CA LEU A 128 17.43 2.06 17.36
C LEU A 128 16.22 2.56 16.58
N ALA A 129 15.04 2.00 16.85
CA ALA A 129 13.78 2.44 16.23
C ALA A 129 13.42 3.87 16.64
N HIS A 130 13.59 4.21 17.92
CA HIS A 130 13.40 5.58 18.39
C HIS A 130 14.36 6.56 17.70
N GLN A 131 15.63 6.18 17.48
CA GLN A 131 16.56 7.01 16.71
C GLN A 131 16.12 7.24 15.27
N GLN A 132 15.47 6.24 14.66
CA GLN A 132 14.95 6.35 13.29
C GLN A 132 13.68 7.22 13.20
N LEU A 133 12.87 7.27 14.26
CA LEU A 133 11.58 7.97 14.29
C LEU A 133 11.68 9.36 14.94
N ALA A 134 12.75 9.62 15.68
CA ALA A 134 12.93 10.87 16.40
C ALA A 134 12.92 12.09 15.47
N GLY A 135 12.16 13.09 15.84
CA GLY A 135 11.98 14.34 15.05
C GLY A 135 11.00 14.25 13.90
N ASP A 136 10.60 13.03 13.49
CA ASP A 136 9.64 12.82 12.39
C ASP A 136 8.22 12.50 12.90
N CYS A 137 8.13 11.91 14.09
CA CYS A 137 6.86 11.71 14.80
C CYS A 137 6.50 12.89 15.68
N PRO A 138 5.21 13.17 15.93
CA PRO A 138 4.79 14.04 17.02
C PRO A 138 5.35 13.57 18.38
N ALA A 139 5.58 14.52 19.30
CA ALA A 139 6.14 14.20 20.61
C ALA A 139 5.26 13.24 21.41
N GLY A 140 5.88 12.36 22.21
CA GLY A 140 5.18 11.41 23.07
C GLY A 140 4.58 10.20 22.33
N TYR A 141 5.04 9.92 21.12
CA TYR A 141 4.60 8.74 20.37
C TYR A 141 4.95 7.42 21.08
N ALA A 142 4.13 6.41 20.85
CA ALA A 142 4.43 5.03 21.21
C ALA A 142 5.09 4.31 20.01
N LEU A 143 5.99 3.36 20.32
CA LEU A 143 6.63 2.47 19.35
C LEU A 143 5.89 1.13 19.31
N GLU A 144 5.54 0.68 18.11
CA GLU A 144 5.02 -0.65 17.83
C GLU A 144 5.77 -1.28 16.65
N LEU A 145 5.58 -2.60 16.46
CA LEU A 145 6.14 -3.36 15.36
C LEU A 145 5.04 -4.09 14.58
N ALA A 146 5.28 -4.32 13.29
CA ALA A 146 4.41 -5.15 12.44
C ALA A 146 5.23 -6.00 11.48
N HIS A 147 4.58 -7.00 10.85
CA HIS A 147 5.19 -7.91 9.87
C HIS A 147 5.29 -7.25 8.47
N GLY A 148 5.92 -6.07 8.42
CA GLY A 148 6.08 -5.22 7.25
C GLY A 148 5.00 -4.15 7.10
N ALA A 149 5.20 -3.20 6.15
CA ALA A 149 4.34 -2.03 5.99
C ALA A 149 2.89 -2.40 5.65
N VAL A 150 2.65 -3.39 4.78
CA VAL A 150 1.29 -3.79 4.37
C VAL A 150 0.51 -4.36 5.56
N ASP A 151 1.14 -5.19 6.41
CA ASP A 151 0.54 -5.69 7.66
C ASP A 151 0.26 -4.53 8.63
N ALA A 152 1.19 -3.55 8.72
CA ALA A 152 0.98 -2.36 9.54
C ALA A 152 -0.22 -1.53 9.06
N ILE A 153 -0.33 -1.28 7.74
CA ILE A 153 -1.44 -0.55 7.13
C ILE A 153 -2.77 -1.24 7.45
N GLU A 154 -2.85 -2.55 7.21
CA GLU A 154 -4.06 -3.35 7.50
C GLU A 154 -4.48 -3.21 8.97
N ARG A 155 -3.54 -3.45 9.89
CA ARG A 155 -3.82 -3.44 11.33
C ARG A 155 -4.20 -2.06 11.84
N VAL A 156 -3.49 -1.01 11.42
CA VAL A 156 -3.79 0.37 11.84
C VAL A 156 -5.15 0.82 11.31
N LEU A 157 -5.46 0.55 10.03
CA LEU A 157 -6.78 0.85 9.48
C LEU A 157 -7.88 0.12 10.26
N ALA A 158 -7.71 -1.17 10.51
CA ALA A 158 -8.69 -1.98 11.22
C ALA A 158 -8.84 -1.63 12.71
N CYS A 159 -7.95 -0.81 13.30
CA CYS A 159 -8.15 -0.23 14.63
C CYS A 159 -9.24 0.85 14.66
N TRP A 160 -9.49 1.51 13.52
CA TRP A 160 -10.27 2.74 13.45
C TRP A 160 -11.39 2.72 12.41
N SER A 161 -11.35 1.77 11.48
CA SER A 161 -12.26 1.69 10.35
C SER A 161 -12.93 0.32 10.27
N VAL A 162 -14.12 0.30 9.68
CA VAL A 162 -14.87 -0.92 9.36
C VAL A 162 -15.15 -1.00 7.86
N ALA A 163 -15.54 -2.15 7.36
CA ALA A 163 -15.91 -2.32 5.96
C ALA A 163 -16.96 -1.27 5.54
N GLY A 164 -16.76 -0.65 4.38
CA GLY A 164 -17.56 0.47 3.87
C GLY A 164 -17.06 1.86 4.28
N ASP A 165 -16.14 1.97 5.23
CA ASP A 165 -15.58 3.29 5.57
C ASP A 165 -14.70 3.83 4.44
N PRO A 166 -14.86 5.14 4.08
CA PRO A 166 -14.07 5.77 3.04
C PRO A 166 -12.65 6.10 3.53
N VAL A 167 -11.65 5.68 2.74
CA VAL A 167 -10.21 5.92 2.98
C VAL A 167 -9.64 6.69 1.81
N ALA A 168 -9.14 7.90 2.05
CA ALA A 168 -8.45 8.72 1.06
C ALA A 168 -7.06 8.14 0.79
N VAL A 169 -6.77 7.84 -0.48
CA VAL A 169 -5.49 7.28 -0.94
C VAL A 169 -5.01 7.94 -2.21
N GLU A 170 -3.72 8.00 -2.40
CA GLU A 170 -3.07 8.52 -3.61
C GLU A 170 -3.55 7.77 -4.86
N ASN A 171 -3.70 8.45 -5.99
CA ASN A 171 -4.02 7.86 -7.29
C ASN A 171 -3.04 8.38 -8.36
N PRO A 172 -2.16 7.51 -8.89
CA PRO A 172 -2.02 6.08 -8.66
C PRO A 172 -1.60 5.72 -7.23
N CYS A 173 -1.88 4.49 -6.78
CA CYS A 173 -1.63 4.04 -5.43
C CYS A 173 -0.82 2.74 -5.42
N PHE A 174 -0.02 2.53 -4.37
CA PHE A 174 0.73 1.28 -4.17
C PHE A 174 -0.17 0.05 -4.13
N LEU A 175 0.24 -1.02 -4.85
CA LEU A 175 -0.56 -2.25 -4.99
C LEU A 175 -0.92 -2.91 -3.65
N GLY A 176 0.02 -2.93 -2.70
CA GLY A 176 -0.22 -3.50 -1.38
C GLY A 176 -1.32 -2.75 -0.63
N SER A 177 -1.33 -1.43 -0.69
CA SER A 177 -2.36 -0.58 -0.09
C SER A 177 -3.73 -0.81 -0.74
N LEU A 178 -3.80 -0.80 -2.08
CA LEU A 178 -5.06 -1.08 -2.81
C LEU A 178 -5.62 -2.45 -2.47
N ASN A 179 -4.76 -3.47 -2.42
CA ASN A 179 -5.19 -4.84 -2.08
C ASN A 179 -5.68 -4.93 -0.63
N THR A 180 -5.04 -4.23 0.30
CA THR A 180 -5.48 -4.15 1.70
C THR A 180 -6.87 -3.53 1.80
N LEU A 181 -7.11 -2.39 1.12
CA LEU A 181 -8.41 -1.72 1.13
C LEU A 181 -9.50 -2.62 0.54
N ARG A 182 -9.23 -3.25 -0.60
CA ARG A 182 -10.17 -4.17 -1.26
C ARG A 182 -10.49 -5.39 -0.40
N ALA A 183 -9.46 -6.00 0.21
CA ALA A 183 -9.64 -7.20 1.04
C ALA A 183 -10.43 -6.91 2.32
N ALA A 184 -10.25 -5.72 2.90
CA ALA A 184 -10.96 -5.28 4.09
C ALA A 184 -12.33 -4.65 3.79
N GLY A 185 -12.68 -4.45 2.50
CA GLY A 185 -13.95 -3.86 2.08
C GLY A 185 -14.05 -2.36 2.34
N TYR A 186 -12.93 -1.64 2.43
CA TYR A 186 -12.94 -0.19 2.54
C TYR A 186 -13.25 0.47 1.20
N GLU A 187 -13.90 1.63 1.24
CA GLU A 187 -14.12 2.46 0.05
C GLU A 187 -12.87 3.33 -0.18
N ALA A 188 -12.18 3.11 -1.29
CA ALA A 188 -11.01 3.92 -1.63
C ALA A 188 -11.46 5.24 -2.29
N LEU A 189 -11.15 6.38 -1.67
CA LEU A 189 -11.33 7.71 -2.27
C LEU A 189 -10.03 8.14 -2.93
N ALA A 190 -10.05 8.27 -4.25
CA ALA A 190 -8.89 8.65 -5.05
C ALA A 190 -8.51 10.11 -4.82
N VAL A 191 -7.28 10.36 -4.38
CA VAL A 191 -6.69 11.69 -4.26
C VAL A 191 -5.60 11.85 -5.32
N ALA A 192 -5.76 12.82 -6.20
CA ALA A 192 -4.79 13.09 -7.26
C ALA A 192 -3.42 13.46 -6.69
N ILE A 193 -2.36 13.06 -7.41
CA ILE A 193 -0.97 13.39 -7.07
C ILE A 193 -0.28 14.09 -8.24
N ASP A 194 0.83 14.77 -7.94
CA ASP A 194 1.76 15.35 -8.88
C ASP A 194 3.21 15.06 -8.46
N GLY A 195 4.21 15.72 -9.03
CA GLY A 195 5.62 15.54 -8.68
C GLY A 195 5.95 15.83 -7.21
N GLU A 196 5.11 16.61 -6.51
CA GLU A 196 5.21 16.87 -5.06
C GLU A 196 4.31 15.95 -4.20
N GLY A 197 3.77 14.85 -4.75
CA GLY A 197 2.91 13.90 -4.05
C GLY A 197 1.43 14.33 -4.01
N MET A 198 0.71 13.97 -2.94
CA MET A 198 -0.72 14.22 -2.79
C MET A 198 -1.08 15.70 -2.95
N GLN A 199 -2.06 16.01 -3.81
CA GLN A 199 -2.55 17.36 -4.05
C GLN A 199 -3.45 17.83 -2.90
N VAL A 200 -3.28 19.09 -2.50
CA VAL A 200 -3.96 19.67 -1.32
C VAL A 200 -5.46 19.76 -1.52
N GLU A 201 -5.88 20.29 -2.67
CA GLU A 201 -7.28 20.48 -3.03
C GLU A 201 -8.02 19.14 -3.18
N ALA A 202 -7.35 18.14 -3.75
CA ALA A 202 -7.91 16.79 -3.89
C ALA A 202 -8.07 16.10 -2.52
N LEU A 203 -7.11 16.28 -1.60
CA LEU A 203 -7.24 15.80 -0.22
C LEU A 203 -8.40 16.47 0.49
N GLU A 204 -8.54 17.79 0.36
CA GLU A 204 -9.64 18.54 0.98
C GLU A 204 -11.01 18.05 0.48
N GLN A 205 -11.13 17.78 -0.83
CA GLN A 205 -12.34 17.20 -1.41
C GLN A 205 -12.66 15.82 -0.84
N ALA A 206 -11.66 14.94 -0.71
CA ALA A 206 -11.85 13.60 -0.13
C ALA A 206 -12.27 13.67 1.35
N LEU A 207 -11.70 14.59 2.12
CA LEU A 207 -12.08 14.82 3.53
C LEU A 207 -13.50 15.39 3.65
N ALA A 208 -13.87 16.34 2.79
CA ALA A 208 -15.22 16.88 2.71
C ALA A 208 -16.24 15.81 2.28
N ALA A 209 -15.85 14.85 1.45
CA ALA A 209 -16.65 13.69 1.07
C ALA A 209 -16.79 12.63 2.18
N GLY A 210 -16.14 12.85 3.33
CA GLY A 210 -16.29 12.01 4.52
C GLY A 210 -15.21 10.98 4.75
N ALA A 211 -14.01 11.13 4.15
CA ALA A 211 -12.89 10.25 4.42
C ALA A 211 -12.63 10.11 5.93
N ARG A 212 -12.55 8.87 6.41
CA ARG A 212 -12.28 8.54 7.82
C ARG A 212 -10.80 8.29 8.09
N ALA A 213 -10.06 7.95 7.05
CA ALA A 213 -8.61 7.79 7.10
C ALA A 213 -7.98 8.39 5.85
N VAL A 214 -6.73 8.81 5.98
CA VAL A 214 -5.85 9.23 4.88
C VAL A 214 -4.61 8.35 4.92
N LEU A 215 -4.30 7.68 3.82
CA LEU A 215 -3.05 6.93 3.63
C LEU A 215 -2.23 7.64 2.57
N LEU A 216 -1.03 8.08 2.93
CA LEU A 216 -0.14 8.82 2.04
C LEU A 216 1.32 8.36 2.16
N THR A 217 2.09 8.56 1.07
CA THR A 217 3.50 8.24 0.97
C THR A 217 4.33 9.52 0.91
N PRO A 218 5.20 9.81 1.91
CA PRO A 218 5.87 11.11 2.00
C PRO A 218 7.03 11.27 1.03
N ARG A 219 7.63 10.15 0.58
CA ARG A 219 8.77 10.14 -0.35
C ARG A 219 8.89 8.83 -1.09
N ALA A 220 9.52 8.89 -2.28
CA ALA A 220 9.69 7.73 -3.14
C ALA A 220 8.37 6.99 -3.42
N HIS A 221 7.30 7.74 -3.68
CA HIS A 221 5.98 7.20 -3.93
C HIS A 221 6.00 6.09 -5.00
N ASN A 222 5.39 4.97 -4.74
CA ASN A 222 5.24 3.89 -5.70
C ASN A 222 3.83 3.92 -6.33
N PRO A 223 3.71 4.19 -7.67
CA PRO A 223 4.72 3.98 -8.70
C PRO A 223 5.52 5.22 -9.14
N THR A 224 5.16 6.44 -8.77
CA THR A 224 5.59 7.67 -9.47
C THR A 224 6.96 8.20 -9.05
N GLY A 225 7.50 7.80 -7.91
CA GLY A 225 8.72 8.38 -7.36
C GLY A 225 8.55 9.78 -6.76
N ALA A 226 7.34 10.32 -6.70
CA ALA A 226 7.07 11.62 -6.11
C ALA A 226 7.49 11.68 -4.64
N SER A 227 7.88 12.87 -4.19
CA SER A 227 8.22 13.13 -2.79
C SER A 227 7.63 14.46 -2.34
N ILE A 228 7.03 14.47 -1.17
CA ILE A 228 6.34 15.65 -0.63
C ILE A 228 7.37 16.72 -0.31
N SER A 229 7.22 17.92 -0.90
CA SER A 229 8.05 19.07 -0.60
C SER A 229 7.69 19.68 0.77
N ARG A 230 8.59 20.50 1.33
CA ARG A 230 8.32 21.24 2.58
C ARG A 230 7.06 22.10 2.46
N ARG A 231 6.85 22.75 1.32
CA ARG A 231 5.68 23.58 1.04
C ARG A 231 4.41 22.72 1.03
N ARG A 232 4.42 21.61 0.30
CA ARG A 232 3.30 20.68 0.19
C ARG A 232 2.96 20.06 1.54
N ALA A 233 3.95 19.58 2.30
CA ALA A 233 3.75 19.03 3.64
C ALA A 233 3.08 20.00 4.60
N ARG A 234 3.49 21.29 4.55
CA ARG A 234 2.87 22.34 5.36
C ARG A 234 1.40 22.57 4.97
N ALA A 235 1.10 22.61 3.67
CA ALA A 235 -0.27 22.80 3.18
C ALA A 235 -1.18 21.60 3.51
N LEU A 236 -0.72 20.38 3.30
CA LEU A 236 -1.45 19.15 3.68
C LEU A 236 -1.74 19.13 5.19
N ARG A 237 -0.76 19.50 6.01
CA ARG A 237 -0.93 19.58 7.47
C ARG A 237 -2.01 20.60 7.86
N GLN A 238 -2.05 21.79 7.24
CA GLN A 238 -3.10 22.79 7.48
C GLN A 238 -4.50 22.28 7.13
N VAL A 239 -4.64 21.49 6.07
CA VAL A 239 -5.90 20.83 5.74
C VAL A 239 -6.26 19.81 6.82
N LEU A 240 -5.34 18.91 7.19
CA LEU A 240 -5.57 17.85 8.18
C LEU A 240 -5.87 18.39 9.59
N GLU A 241 -5.32 19.56 9.96
CA GLU A 241 -5.62 20.24 11.24
C GLU A 241 -7.11 20.52 11.44
N ARG A 242 -7.87 20.70 10.35
CA ARG A 242 -9.32 20.90 10.40
C ARG A 242 -10.12 19.61 10.62
N TYR A 243 -9.45 18.44 10.53
CA TYR A 243 -10.06 17.13 10.65
C TYR A 243 -9.35 16.24 11.69
N PRO A 244 -9.28 16.69 12.97
CA PRO A 244 -8.46 16.00 13.99
C PRO A 244 -8.91 14.58 14.33
N GLN A 245 -10.13 14.19 13.94
CA GLN A 245 -10.70 12.86 14.13
C GLN A 245 -10.32 11.85 13.03
N VAL A 246 -9.82 12.32 11.89
CA VAL A 246 -9.42 11.47 10.77
C VAL A 246 -8.11 10.77 11.11
N LEU A 247 -8.03 9.47 10.83
CA LEU A 247 -6.77 8.72 10.96
C LEU A 247 -5.78 9.18 9.88
N VAL A 248 -4.60 9.63 10.29
CA VAL A 248 -3.51 9.97 9.36
C VAL A 248 -2.47 8.85 9.40
N LEU A 249 -2.36 8.09 8.31
CA LEU A 249 -1.42 6.99 8.14
C LEU A 249 -0.38 7.34 7.09
N VAL A 250 0.88 7.38 7.48
CA VAL A 250 2.02 7.75 6.63
C VAL A 250 2.89 6.53 6.37
N ASP A 251 2.99 6.09 5.12
CA ASP A 251 3.86 4.97 4.70
C ASP A 251 5.21 5.49 4.17
N ASP A 252 6.17 5.62 5.06
CA ASP A 252 7.55 6.00 4.73
C ASP A 252 8.42 4.76 4.44
N HIS A 253 8.02 4.00 3.43
CA HIS A 253 8.60 2.69 3.10
C HIS A 253 10.05 2.75 2.58
N PHE A 254 10.52 3.92 2.15
CA PHE A 254 11.84 4.10 1.55
C PHE A 254 12.80 4.91 2.44
N ALA A 255 12.43 5.19 3.69
CA ALA A 255 13.11 6.08 4.63
C ALA A 255 14.64 5.93 4.67
N LEU A 256 15.14 4.69 4.79
CA LEU A 256 16.56 4.39 4.98
C LEU A 256 17.40 4.51 3.68
N LEU A 257 16.76 4.60 2.52
CA LEU A 257 17.40 4.65 1.21
C LEU A 257 17.18 5.99 0.48
N SER A 258 16.13 6.73 0.86
CA SER A 258 15.76 8.00 0.24
C SER A 258 16.88 9.04 0.38
N ARG A 259 17.07 9.84 -0.66
CA ARG A 259 17.94 11.03 -0.66
C ARG A 259 17.13 12.32 -0.50
N ARG A 260 15.80 12.20 -0.43
CA ARG A 260 14.91 13.33 -0.14
C ARG A 260 14.67 13.45 1.37
N PRO A 261 14.65 14.67 1.93
CA PRO A 261 14.32 14.87 3.34
C PRO A 261 12.87 14.46 3.61
N TYR A 262 12.62 13.94 4.81
CA TYR A 262 11.27 13.77 5.30
C TYR A 262 10.71 15.12 5.75
N HIS A 263 9.47 15.41 5.35
CA HIS A 263 8.73 16.58 5.80
C HIS A 263 7.45 16.11 6.50
N ALA A 264 7.36 16.41 7.80
CA ALA A 264 6.23 15.98 8.63
C ALA A 264 4.90 16.51 8.12
N VAL A 265 3.96 15.61 7.86
CA VAL A 265 2.60 15.91 7.40
C VAL A 265 1.55 15.72 8.50
N ILE A 266 1.89 15.00 9.57
CA ILE A 266 0.99 14.73 10.70
C ILE A 266 0.88 16.01 11.55
N PRO A 267 -0.33 16.58 11.69
CA PRO A 267 -0.52 17.74 12.58
C PRO A 267 -0.35 17.35 14.05
N PRO A 268 0.17 18.23 14.92
CA PRO A 268 0.22 17.98 16.35
C PRO A 268 -1.16 17.80 17.01
N THR A 269 -2.20 18.32 16.38
CA THR A 269 -3.60 18.25 16.83
C THR A 269 -4.28 16.94 16.44
N THR A 270 -3.70 16.15 15.55
CA THR A 270 -4.26 14.88 15.09
C THR A 270 -4.26 13.85 16.22
N ARG A 271 -5.44 13.30 16.50
CA ARG A 271 -5.65 12.35 17.61
C ARG A 271 -5.33 10.90 17.25
N ARG A 272 -5.37 10.57 15.97
CA ARG A 272 -5.26 9.21 15.42
C ARG A 272 -4.27 9.22 14.28
N TRP A 273 -3.10 8.66 14.50
CA TRP A 273 -2.08 8.67 13.48
C TRP A 273 -1.07 7.53 13.63
N ALA A 274 -0.44 7.17 12.53
CA ALA A 274 0.74 6.31 12.55
C ALA A 274 1.70 6.70 11.42
N LEU A 275 3.00 6.71 11.75
CA LEU A 275 4.11 6.78 10.80
C LEU A 275 4.75 5.40 10.72
N LEU A 276 4.77 4.82 9.52
CA LEU A 276 5.32 3.50 9.25
C LEU A 276 6.69 3.63 8.59
N ARG A 277 7.68 2.86 9.05
CA ARG A 277 8.98 2.70 8.40
C ARG A 277 9.26 1.24 8.10
N SER A 278 9.12 0.88 6.84
CA SER A 278 9.43 -0.47 6.36
C SER A 278 10.94 -0.68 6.28
N LEU A 279 11.40 -1.85 6.72
CA LEU A 279 12.79 -2.27 6.56
C LEU A 279 13.01 -3.12 5.29
N SER A 280 11.94 -3.44 4.56
CA SER A 280 11.98 -4.39 3.42
C SER A 280 12.87 -3.93 2.26
N LYS A 281 12.87 -2.64 1.92
CA LYS A 281 13.66 -2.15 0.77
C LYS A 281 15.14 -2.02 1.09
N SER A 282 15.49 -1.81 2.36
CA SER A 282 16.87 -1.60 2.83
C SER A 282 17.54 -2.85 3.37
N LEU A 283 16.80 -3.73 4.03
CA LEU A 283 17.34 -4.93 4.69
C LEU A 283 16.88 -6.24 4.04
N GLY A 284 15.99 -6.17 3.07
CA GLY A 284 15.44 -7.31 2.34
C GLY A 284 13.95 -7.52 2.59
N PRO A 285 13.20 -7.86 1.54
CA PRO A 285 11.74 -8.01 1.62
C PRO A 285 11.31 -9.17 2.54
N ASP A 286 12.15 -10.18 2.70
CA ASP A 286 11.87 -11.36 3.52
C ASP A 286 11.99 -11.10 5.04
N LEU A 287 12.66 -10.03 5.45
CA LEU A 287 12.76 -9.65 6.87
C LEU A 287 11.38 -9.40 7.50
N ARG A 288 10.41 -8.95 6.71
CA ARG A 288 9.02 -8.74 7.12
C ARG A 288 8.90 -7.99 8.45
N LEU A 289 9.57 -6.82 8.56
CA LEU A 289 9.51 -5.97 9.75
C LEU A 289 9.30 -4.50 9.35
N ALA A 290 8.37 -3.85 10.04
CA ALA A 290 8.14 -2.41 9.99
C ALA A 290 8.10 -1.82 11.40
N LEU A 291 8.67 -0.62 11.54
CA LEU A 291 8.59 0.21 12.73
C LEU A 291 7.35 1.10 12.61
N ILE A 292 6.60 1.25 13.70
CA ILE A 292 5.40 2.08 13.77
C ILE A 292 5.58 3.08 14.91
N GLY A 293 5.66 4.38 14.58
CA GLY A 293 5.45 5.44 15.55
C GLY A 293 4.00 5.88 15.49
N CYS A 294 3.26 5.85 16.60
CA CYS A 294 1.84 6.19 16.59
C CYS A 294 1.40 6.87 17.90
N ASP A 295 0.19 7.42 17.92
CA ASP A 295 -0.42 7.92 19.15
C ASP A 295 -0.71 6.78 20.13
N ALA A 296 -0.87 7.14 21.41
CA ALA A 296 -1.03 6.16 22.50
C ALA A 296 -2.29 5.28 22.36
N GLU A 297 -3.40 5.82 21.84
CA GLU A 297 -4.63 5.06 21.66
C GLU A 297 -4.51 4.08 20.50
N THR A 298 -3.90 4.49 19.39
CA THR A 298 -3.58 3.60 18.26
C THR A 298 -2.68 2.47 18.72
N ALA A 299 -1.63 2.74 19.50
CA ALA A 299 -0.76 1.71 20.08
C ALA A 299 -1.53 0.71 20.96
N ALA A 300 -2.38 1.19 21.86
CA ALA A 300 -3.19 0.32 22.71
C ALA A 300 -4.11 -0.60 21.89
N ARG A 301 -4.77 -0.06 20.85
CA ARG A 301 -5.63 -0.83 19.95
C ARG A 301 -4.85 -1.85 19.12
N LEU A 302 -3.66 -1.50 18.63
CA LEU A 302 -2.77 -2.42 17.91
C LEU A 302 -2.38 -3.61 18.80
N ARG A 303 -1.96 -3.37 20.04
CA ARG A 303 -1.61 -4.44 21.00
C ARG A 303 -2.79 -5.35 21.27
N LEU A 304 -3.98 -4.77 21.47
CA LEU A 304 -5.21 -5.54 21.69
C LEU A 304 -5.56 -6.42 20.49
N ARG A 305 -5.37 -5.92 19.26
CA ARG A 305 -5.59 -6.70 18.03
C ARG A 305 -4.55 -7.79 17.81
N MET A 306 -3.31 -7.55 18.20
CA MET A 306 -2.22 -8.53 18.04
C MET A 306 -2.28 -9.65 19.07
N ALA A 307 -2.77 -9.37 20.28
CA ALA A 307 -2.76 -10.29 21.41
C ALA A 307 -3.36 -11.68 21.13
N PRO A 308 -4.53 -11.83 20.47
CA PRO A 308 -5.11 -13.15 20.19
C PRO A 308 -4.43 -13.88 19.00
N GLY A 309 -3.57 -13.21 18.27
CA GLY A 309 -2.92 -13.74 17.06
C GLY A 309 -1.42 -13.93 17.24
N THR A 310 -0.64 -13.19 16.43
CA THR A 310 0.83 -13.30 16.42
C THR A 310 1.49 -12.77 17.69
N GLY A 311 0.79 -11.96 18.49
CA GLY A 311 1.26 -11.37 19.74
C GLY A 311 2.39 -10.36 19.55
N TRP A 312 3.45 -10.73 18.86
CA TRP A 312 4.63 -9.90 18.56
C TRP A 312 5.30 -10.36 17.26
N VAL A 313 6.16 -9.50 16.70
CA VAL A 313 7.09 -9.90 15.63
C VAL A 313 8.17 -10.80 16.23
N SER A 314 8.51 -11.91 15.58
CA SER A 314 9.53 -12.84 16.07
C SER A 314 10.80 -12.11 16.50
N HIS A 315 11.30 -12.42 17.69
CA HIS A 315 12.53 -11.83 18.20
C HIS A 315 13.76 -12.18 17.35
N LEU A 316 13.75 -13.29 16.61
CA LEU A 316 14.81 -13.58 15.65
C LEU A 316 14.89 -12.51 14.55
N LEU A 317 13.73 -12.05 14.05
CA LEU A 317 13.65 -10.96 13.07
C LEU A 317 14.04 -9.62 13.72
N GLN A 318 13.62 -9.41 14.96
CA GLN A 318 14.00 -8.21 15.73
C GLN A 318 15.51 -8.15 15.98
N ASP A 319 16.14 -9.28 16.33
CA ASP A 319 17.60 -9.39 16.50
C ASP A 319 18.35 -9.09 15.20
N ALA A 320 17.89 -9.64 14.08
CA ALA A 320 18.46 -9.36 12.76
C ALA A 320 18.34 -7.86 12.40
N ALA A 321 17.17 -7.27 12.65
CA ALA A 321 16.95 -5.85 12.40
C ALA A 321 17.81 -4.96 13.31
N ALA A 322 17.88 -5.26 14.61
CA ALA A 322 18.69 -4.53 15.56
C ALA A 322 20.19 -4.58 15.19
N ALA A 323 20.71 -5.77 14.88
CA ALA A 323 22.08 -5.96 14.45
C ALA A 323 22.41 -5.20 13.16
N ALA A 324 21.46 -5.20 12.19
CA ALA A 324 21.61 -4.47 10.94
C ALA A 324 21.58 -2.95 11.16
N LEU A 325 20.61 -2.42 11.90
CA LEU A 325 20.45 -0.99 12.16
C LEU A 325 21.59 -0.42 13.03
N GLY A 326 22.13 -1.22 13.95
CA GLY A 326 23.27 -0.85 14.79
C GLY A 326 24.63 -0.98 14.09
N SER A 327 24.69 -1.52 12.86
CA SER A 327 25.94 -1.76 12.15
C SER A 327 26.34 -0.59 11.25
N ALA A 328 27.48 0.06 11.55
CA ALA A 328 28.05 1.09 10.69
C ALA A 328 28.34 0.59 9.26
N ARG A 329 28.72 -0.70 9.11
CA ARG A 329 28.95 -1.34 7.80
C ARG A 329 27.64 -1.41 7.00
N VAL A 330 26.52 -1.79 7.64
CA VAL A 330 25.20 -1.86 6.99
C VAL A 330 24.71 -0.45 6.68
N ALA A 331 24.87 0.53 7.57
CA ALA A 331 24.54 1.92 7.32
C ALA A 331 25.27 2.48 6.08
N ALA A 332 26.60 2.22 5.98
CA ALA A 332 27.37 2.60 4.81
C ALA A 332 26.90 1.89 3.51
N ARG A 333 26.47 0.63 3.61
CA ARG A 333 25.89 -0.12 2.47
C ARG A 333 24.56 0.49 2.03
N MET A 334 23.66 0.78 2.96
CA MET A 334 22.36 1.44 2.66
C MET A 334 22.58 2.81 2.03
N LYS A 335 23.54 3.57 2.54
CA LYS A 335 23.89 4.85 1.90
C LYS A 335 24.35 4.65 0.46
N ARG A 336 25.27 3.75 0.17
CA ARG A 336 25.70 3.46 -1.21
C ARG A 336 24.51 2.98 -2.08
N ALA A 337 23.68 2.09 -1.56
CA ALA A 337 22.51 1.61 -2.29
C ALA A 337 21.56 2.76 -2.70
N GLY A 338 21.30 3.70 -1.81
CA GLY A 338 20.50 4.89 -2.14
C GLY A 338 21.16 5.76 -3.22
N ASP A 339 22.49 5.96 -3.15
CA ASP A 339 23.25 6.71 -4.16
C ASP A 339 23.21 5.97 -5.53
N ASP A 340 23.36 4.64 -5.52
CA ASP A 340 23.27 3.79 -6.71
C ASP A 340 21.88 3.87 -7.36
N TYR A 341 20.80 3.86 -6.57
CA TYR A 341 19.44 3.97 -7.13
C TYR A 341 19.19 5.35 -7.77
N VAL A 342 19.70 6.42 -7.18
CA VAL A 342 19.68 7.75 -7.80
C VAL A 342 20.43 7.72 -9.13
N ALA A 343 21.66 7.21 -9.15
CA ALA A 343 22.49 7.15 -10.34
C ALA A 343 21.85 6.33 -11.48
N ARG A 344 21.30 5.16 -11.17
CA ARG A 344 20.63 4.29 -12.17
C ARG A 344 19.36 4.91 -12.74
N ARG A 345 18.58 5.58 -11.92
CA ARG A 345 17.39 6.31 -12.36
C ARG A 345 17.78 7.46 -13.28
N GLU A 346 18.83 8.19 -12.94
CA GLU A 346 19.35 9.27 -13.76
C GLU A 346 19.93 8.76 -15.10
N LEU A 347 20.65 7.62 -15.11
CA LEU A 347 21.11 6.96 -16.32
C LEU A 347 19.95 6.62 -17.27
N LEU A 348 18.85 6.08 -16.74
CA LEU A 348 17.68 5.80 -17.57
C LEU A 348 17.01 7.09 -18.06
N ARG A 349 16.84 8.08 -17.18
CA ARG A 349 16.25 9.37 -17.53
C ARG A 349 17.02 10.04 -18.69
N GLN A 350 18.35 10.07 -18.60
CA GLN A 350 19.19 10.62 -19.64
C GLN A 350 19.08 9.82 -20.95
N ALA A 351 19.12 8.49 -20.89
CA ALA A 351 18.97 7.65 -22.08
C ALA A 351 17.61 7.86 -22.77
N LEU A 352 16.53 8.04 -21.99
CA LEU A 352 15.21 8.38 -22.53
C LEU A 352 15.19 9.76 -23.18
N GLN A 353 15.82 10.75 -22.54
CA GLN A 353 15.93 12.10 -23.07
C GLN A 353 16.72 12.14 -24.39
N ASP A 354 17.80 11.36 -24.51
CA ASP A 354 18.60 11.22 -25.74
C ASP A 354 17.76 10.64 -26.91
N GLU A 355 16.74 9.85 -26.61
CA GLU A 355 15.76 9.30 -27.57
C GLU A 355 14.50 10.19 -27.72
N GLY A 356 14.50 11.42 -27.16
CA GLY A 356 13.41 12.38 -27.26
C GLY A 356 12.20 12.12 -26.31
N ILE A 357 12.36 11.21 -25.33
CA ILE A 357 11.31 10.91 -24.34
C ILE A 357 11.57 11.71 -23.07
N VAL A 358 10.69 12.66 -22.77
CA VAL A 358 10.82 13.53 -21.60
C VAL A 358 10.20 12.88 -20.38
N VAL A 359 10.95 12.84 -19.28
CA VAL A 359 10.52 12.30 -17.97
C VAL A 359 10.87 13.31 -16.88
N GLU A 360 10.04 13.42 -15.86
CA GLU A 360 10.33 14.30 -14.72
C GLU A 360 11.68 13.99 -14.08
N ALA A 361 12.40 15.05 -13.69
CA ALA A 361 13.74 14.93 -13.11
C ALA A 361 13.72 14.62 -11.61
N GLU A 362 12.70 15.08 -10.89
CA GLU A 362 12.66 15.08 -9.43
C GLU A 362 11.98 13.84 -8.82
N MET A 363 12.35 12.65 -9.27
CA MET A 363 11.86 11.38 -8.69
C MET A 363 12.81 10.81 -7.63
N ASP A 364 12.27 10.04 -6.70
CA ASP A 364 13.00 9.26 -5.69
C ASP A 364 12.62 7.77 -5.74
N GLY A 365 13.30 6.93 -4.98
CA GLY A 365 13.02 5.50 -4.95
C GLY A 365 13.81 4.70 -5.98
N LEU A 366 13.34 3.50 -6.28
CA LEU A 366 13.96 2.55 -7.21
C LEU A 366 13.17 2.35 -8.52
N ASN A 367 12.15 3.16 -8.74
CA ASN A 367 11.33 3.14 -9.94
C ASN A 367 11.42 4.47 -10.68
N LEU A 368 11.23 4.41 -12.00
CA LEU A 368 10.97 5.56 -12.85
C LEU A 368 9.54 5.44 -13.36
N TRP A 369 8.80 6.53 -13.35
CA TRP A 369 7.45 6.61 -13.87
C TRP A 369 7.43 7.40 -15.18
N LEU A 370 6.87 6.80 -16.22
CA LEU A 370 6.61 7.46 -17.50
C LEU A 370 5.09 7.59 -17.66
N PRO A 371 4.52 8.80 -17.55
CA PRO A 371 3.10 9.01 -17.81
C PRO A 371 2.79 8.78 -19.29
N LEU A 372 1.62 8.21 -19.59
CA LEU A 372 1.11 7.98 -20.94
C LEU A 372 -0.27 8.62 -21.09
N GLY A 373 -0.57 9.14 -22.28
CA GLY A 373 -1.91 9.66 -22.61
C GLY A 373 -2.92 8.59 -23.05
N ARG A 374 -2.53 7.32 -23.04
CA ARG A 374 -3.32 6.18 -23.53
C ARG A 374 -3.02 4.92 -22.73
N ASP A 375 -3.87 3.89 -22.91
CA ASP A 375 -3.68 2.56 -22.31
C ASP A 375 -2.24 2.04 -22.53
N SER A 376 -1.63 1.58 -21.44
CA SER A 376 -0.25 1.08 -21.44
C SER A 376 -0.11 -0.36 -21.96
N GLN A 377 -1.18 -1.15 -22.03
CA GLN A 377 -1.11 -2.58 -22.37
C GLN A 377 -0.47 -2.86 -23.74
N PRO A 378 -0.81 -2.13 -24.83
CA PRO A 378 -0.16 -2.34 -26.11
C PRO A 378 1.35 -2.12 -26.03
N LEU A 379 1.79 -1.10 -25.28
CA LEU A 379 3.19 -0.78 -25.09
C LEU A 379 3.93 -1.83 -24.22
N VAL A 380 3.26 -2.31 -23.16
CA VAL A 380 3.79 -3.41 -22.32
C VAL A 380 4.02 -4.67 -23.17
N MET A 381 3.08 -5.02 -24.05
CA MET A 381 3.21 -6.17 -24.94
C MET A 381 4.33 -5.97 -25.98
N ALA A 382 4.45 -4.79 -26.59
CA ALA A 382 5.49 -4.47 -27.54
C ALA A 382 6.90 -4.53 -26.91
N LEU A 383 7.04 -4.08 -25.66
CA LEU A 383 8.27 -4.18 -24.88
C LEU A 383 8.59 -5.63 -24.48
N ALA A 384 7.58 -6.43 -24.13
CA ALA A 384 7.77 -7.86 -23.84
C ALA A 384 8.33 -8.62 -25.06
N GLN A 385 7.85 -8.33 -26.28
CA GLN A 385 8.38 -8.91 -27.52
C GLN A 385 9.85 -8.54 -27.77
N ARG A 386 10.33 -7.41 -27.20
CA ARG A 386 11.72 -6.96 -27.25
C ARG A 386 12.57 -7.45 -26.07
N GLY A 387 11.99 -8.30 -25.22
CA GLY A 387 12.68 -8.93 -24.10
C GLY A 387 12.63 -8.12 -22.79
N TRP A 388 11.73 -7.13 -22.64
CA TRP A 388 11.59 -6.32 -21.45
C TRP A 388 10.28 -6.61 -20.72
N GLN A 389 10.35 -6.76 -19.40
CA GLN A 389 9.19 -6.83 -18.55
C GLN A 389 9.03 -5.52 -17.78
N VAL A 390 7.98 -4.75 -18.06
CA VAL A 390 7.62 -3.50 -17.39
C VAL A 390 6.22 -3.60 -16.80
N ARG A 391 5.82 -2.64 -15.97
CA ARG A 391 4.49 -2.66 -15.36
C ARG A 391 3.64 -1.48 -15.82
N GLY A 392 2.47 -1.79 -16.37
CA GLY A 392 1.49 -0.79 -16.78
C GLY A 392 0.88 -0.05 -15.59
N GLY A 393 0.47 1.19 -15.82
CA GLY A 393 -0.06 2.10 -14.79
C GLY A 393 -1.43 1.74 -14.28
N GLU A 394 -2.24 1.09 -15.08
CA GLU A 394 -3.65 0.79 -14.79
C GLU A 394 -3.82 -0.06 -13.53
N VAL A 395 -2.85 -0.91 -13.22
CA VAL A 395 -2.89 -1.77 -12.01
C VAL A 395 -2.79 -0.96 -10.71
N PHE A 396 -2.25 0.26 -10.77
CA PHE A 396 -2.11 1.17 -9.65
C PHE A 396 -3.30 2.12 -9.48
N SER A 397 -4.30 2.02 -10.36
CA SER A 397 -5.46 2.91 -10.36
C SER A 397 -6.45 2.56 -9.27
N VAL A 398 -7.01 3.57 -8.62
CA VAL A 398 -8.07 3.41 -7.63
C VAL A 398 -9.40 3.11 -8.34
N HIS A 399 -9.88 4.02 -9.18
CA HIS A 399 -11.12 3.88 -9.96
C HIS A 399 -10.89 4.25 -11.42
N THR A 400 -10.49 5.49 -11.68
CA THR A 400 -10.19 5.97 -13.04
C THR A 400 -8.80 5.49 -13.45
N PRO A 401 -8.66 4.86 -14.63
CA PRO A 401 -7.37 4.39 -15.11
C PRO A 401 -6.32 5.50 -15.15
N VAL A 402 -5.15 5.23 -14.58
CA VAL A 402 -3.97 6.07 -14.67
C VAL A 402 -3.01 5.41 -15.65
N HIS A 403 -2.85 6.03 -16.81
CA HIS A 403 -2.01 5.49 -17.87
C HIS A 403 -0.55 5.87 -17.67
N GLY A 404 0.33 4.90 -17.69
CA GLY A 404 1.76 5.10 -17.51
C GLY A 404 2.54 3.78 -17.48
N LEU A 405 3.85 3.88 -17.41
CA LEU A 405 4.73 2.73 -17.18
C LEU A 405 5.53 2.96 -15.91
N ARG A 406 5.54 1.97 -15.02
CA ARG A 406 6.52 1.88 -13.95
C ARG A 406 7.69 1.01 -14.41
N ILE A 407 8.88 1.56 -14.35
CA ILE A 407 10.14 0.94 -14.75
C ILE A 407 11.02 0.84 -13.52
N THR A 408 11.28 -0.38 -13.03
CA THR A 408 12.17 -0.61 -11.89
C THR A 408 13.63 -0.52 -12.34
N THR A 409 14.36 0.45 -11.80
CA THR A 409 15.75 0.74 -12.21
C THR A 409 16.79 0.11 -11.30
N ALA A 410 16.38 -0.63 -10.28
CA ALA A 410 17.23 -1.10 -9.19
C ALA A 410 18.46 -1.92 -9.63
N THR A 411 18.35 -2.66 -10.72
CA THR A 411 19.44 -3.50 -11.26
C THR A 411 19.95 -3.01 -12.63
N LEU A 412 19.39 -1.92 -13.15
CA LEU A 412 19.62 -1.43 -14.51
C LEU A 412 21.09 -1.02 -14.71
N THR A 413 21.71 -1.46 -15.80
CA THR A 413 23.03 -1.02 -16.23
C THR A 413 22.94 0.11 -17.26
N ALA A 414 24.04 0.83 -17.51
CA ALA A 414 24.08 1.88 -18.52
C ALA A 414 23.81 1.33 -19.95
N THR A 415 24.23 0.10 -20.24
CA THR A 415 23.96 -0.58 -21.51
C THR A 415 22.47 -0.90 -21.65
N ASP A 416 21.86 -1.44 -20.58
CA ASP A 416 20.44 -1.75 -20.57
C ASP A 416 19.59 -0.48 -20.67
N ALA A 417 19.98 0.61 -20.03
CA ALA A 417 19.27 1.89 -20.10
C ALA A 417 19.19 2.42 -21.54
N ARG A 418 20.31 2.43 -22.25
CA ARG A 418 20.35 2.87 -23.66
C ARG A 418 19.57 1.95 -24.60
N ARG A 419 19.69 0.62 -24.40
CA ARG A 419 18.92 -0.35 -25.17
C ARG A 419 17.43 -0.20 -24.93
N PHE A 420 17.03 -0.13 -23.66
CA PHE A 420 15.63 0.04 -23.27
C PHE A 420 15.02 1.33 -23.83
N ALA A 421 15.74 2.46 -23.75
CA ALA A 421 15.28 3.75 -24.26
C ALA A 421 14.98 3.70 -25.76
N ARG A 422 15.87 3.08 -26.56
CA ARG A 422 15.68 2.86 -27.99
C ARG A 422 14.47 1.98 -28.29
N ASP A 423 14.39 0.82 -27.60
CA ASP A 423 13.30 -0.13 -27.77
C ASP A 423 11.94 0.50 -27.40
N LEU A 424 11.92 1.35 -26.35
CA LEU A 424 10.74 2.09 -25.93
C LEU A 424 10.34 3.15 -26.97
N ARG A 425 11.28 3.91 -27.53
CA ARG A 425 11.00 4.89 -28.59
C ARG A 425 10.38 4.22 -29.81
N GLU A 426 10.95 3.08 -30.25
CA GLU A 426 10.40 2.31 -31.37
C GLU A 426 9.00 1.76 -31.07
N ALA A 427 8.78 1.28 -29.85
CA ALA A 427 7.47 0.78 -29.44
C ALA A 427 6.40 1.90 -29.27
N LEU A 428 6.82 3.14 -28.98
CA LEU A 428 5.92 4.30 -28.93
C LEU A 428 5.53 4.81 -30.32
N ALA A 429 6.39 4.61 -31.32
CA ALA A 429 6.16 5.02 -32.70
C ALA A 429 5.32 4.02 -33.52
N ALA A 430 5.19 2.79 -33.06
CA ALA A 430 4.40 1.72 -33.66
C ALA A 430 2.94 1.78 -33.21
#